data_a5596ff5cf8878cb48e3ee25a58e0db6
#
_entry.id   a5596ff5cf8878cb48e3ee25a58e0db6
#
_cell.length_a   1.000
_cell.length_b   1.000
_cell.length_c   1.000
_cell.angle_alpha   90.00
_cell.angle_beta   90.00
_cell.angle_gamma   90.00
#
_symmetry.space_group_name_H-M   'P 1'
#
loop_
_entity.id
_entity.type
_entity.pdbx_description
1 polymer ?
#
loop_
_entity_poly.entity_id
_entity_poly.type
_entity_poly.pdbx_seq_one_letter_code
_entity_poly.pdbx_strand_id
1 'polypeptide(L)'
;LGTTKLLKYNEVWIPQRADPYVYKHSDGNYYFTASVPAYDGIVLRRSDSLAGLADAEEIEIWHKHESGPMSYHIWAPELHYLNDCWYIYFAGGEKEDVWNIRPYVLECKDEDPITGTWTELGKMKRADEDEFSFEAFSLDATVFEAAGKHYYVWAEKVGVGRQVSNLYIAEMERPDKLKTVQVLLTTPDYDWERKGFWV
;
A
#
# COMPACT_ATOMS: atom_id res chain seq x y z
N LEU A 1 -22.55 32.35 -8.04
CA LEU A 1 -22.78 31.76 -6.72
C LEU A 1 -22.85 30.25 -6.93
N GLY A 2 -21.70 29.57 -6.77
CA GLY A 2 -21.62 28.12 -6.89
C GLY A 2 -22.34 27.48 -5.70
N THR A 3 -23.28 26.60 -5.99
CA THR A 3 -23.89 25.73 -4.98
C THR A 3 -22.84 24.76 -4.47
N THR A 4 -22.37 24.99 -3.27
CA THR A 4 -21.56 24.00 -2.53
C THR A 4 -22.43 22.77 -2.35
N LYS A 5 -22.17 21.70 -3.11
CA LYS A 5 -22.82 20.40 -2.94
C LYS A 5 -22.41 19.89 -1.56
N LEU A 6 -23.33 19.93 -0.59
CA LEU A 6 -23.09 19.31 0.71
C LEU A 6 -22.85 17.83 0.48
N LEU A 7 -21.64 17.37 0.83
CA LEU A 7 -21.30 15.95 0.81
C LEU A 7 -22.25 15.22 1.78
N LYS A 8 -23.02 14.28 1.27
CA LYS A 8 -23.81 13.38 2.11
C LYS A 8 -22.88 12.26 2.60
N TYR A 9 -22.47 12.35 3.85
CA TYR A 9 -21.56 11.38 4.47
C TYR A 9 -22.10 9.95 4.60
N ASN A 10 -23.35 9.71 4.21
CA ASN A 10 -24.01 8.42 4.23
C ASN A 10 -24.11 7.73 2.86
N GLU A 11 -23.54 8.34 1.84
CA GLU A 11 -23.48 7.75 0.48
C GLU A 11 -22.05 7.26 0.21
N VAL A 12 -21.94 6.13 -0.50
CA VAL A 12 -20.64 5.61 -0.94
C VAL A 12 -20.01 6.60 -1.91
N TRP A 13 -18.82 7.07 -1.56
CA TRP A 13 -18.12 8.10 -2.34
C TRP A 13 -17.47 7.53 -3.60
N ILE A 14 -16.66 6.47 -3.45
CA ILE A 14 -16.08 5.70 -4.56
C ILE A 14 -16.46 4.23 -4.34
N PRO A 15 -17.38 3.66 -5.14
CA PRO A 15 -17.88 2.31 -4.90
C PRO A 15 -16.86 1.24 -5.27
N GLN A 16 -16.96 0.08 -4.61
CA GLN A 16 -16.19 -1.13 -4.90
C GLN A 16 -14.66 -0.91 -4.90
N ARG A 17 -14.18 -0.15 -3.93
CA ARG A 17 -12.75 0.07 -3.70
C ARG A 17 -12.44 -0.23 -2.24
N ALA A 18 -11.72 -1.33 -1.99
CA ALA A 18 -11.22 -1.69 -0.67
C ALA A 18 -9.89 -0.97 -0.40
N ASP A 19 -9.55 -0.81 0.88
CA ASP A 19 -8.28 -0.23 1.33
C ASP A 19 -7.97 1.12 0.65
N PRO A 20 -8.91 2.10 0.66
CA PRO A 20 -8.72 3.34 -0.08
C PRO A 20 -7.61 4.19 0.52
N TYR A 21 -6.71 4.67 -0.32
CA TYR A 21 -5.64 5.57 0.05
C TYR A 21 -5.68 6.87 -0.76
N VAL A 22 -5.49 8.01 -0.09
CA VAL A 22 -5.42 9.32 -0.74
C VAL A 22 -4.13 10.01 -0.37
N TYR A 23 -3.36 10.36 -1.37
CA TYR A 23 -2.15 11.17 -1.24
C TYR A 23 -2.40 12.60 -1.71
N LYS A 24 -2.09 13.60 -0.87
CA LYS A 24 -2.08 15.00 -1.29
C LYS A 24 -0.66 15.41 -1.63
N HIS A 25 -0.41 15.75 -2.89
CA HIS A 25 0.90 16.19 -3.35
C HIS A 25 1.08 17.71 -3.27
N SER A 26 2.33 18.16 -3.28
CA SER A 26 2.72 19.58 -3.22
C SER A 26 2.29 20.38 -4.45
N ASP A 27 1.98 19.73 -5.57
CA ASP A 27 1.39 20.35 -6.78
C ASP A 27 -0.06 20.81 -6.58
N GLY A 28 -0.66 20.50 -5.41
CA GLY A 28 -2.03 20.83 -5.06
C GLY A 28 -3.05 19.76 -5.42
N ASN A 29 -2.66 18.72 -6.15
CA ASN A 29 -3.54 17.62 -6.52
C ASN A 29 -3.65 16.57 -5.41
N TYR A 30 -4.79 15.86 -5.45
CA TYR A 30 -5.06 14.65 -4.70
C TYR A 30 -4.97 13.45 -5.65
N TYR A 31 -4.33 12.41 -5.18
CA TYR A 31 -4.21 11.14 -5.87
C TYR A 31 -4.89 10.05 -5.05
N PHE A 32 -5.67 9.20 -5.70
CA PHE A 32 -6.39 8.10 -5.07
C PHE A 32 -5.95 6.78 -5.67
N THR A 33 -5.78 5.80 -4.82
CA THR A 33 -5.61 4.39 -5.19
C THR A 33 -6.37 3.50 -4.21
N ALA A 34 -6.62 2.26 -4.59
CA ALA A 34 -7.30 1.27 -3.75
C ALA A 34 -7.18 -0.13 -4.36
N SER A 35 -7.50 -1.16 -3.60
CA SER A 35 -7.70 -2.51 -4.14
C SER A 35 -8.90 -2.53 -5.09
N VAL A 36 -8.69 -2.98 -6.32
CA VAL A 36 -9.77 -3.17 -7.31
C VAL A 36 -10.47 -4.51 -7.10
N PRO A 37 -11.77 -4.68 -7.50
CA PRO A 37 -12.52 -5.90 -7.20
C PRO A 37 -11.91 -7.19 -7.76
N ALA A 38 -11.20 -7.11 -8.88
CA ALA A 38 -10.55 -8.26 -9.50
C ALA A 38 -9.20 -8.64 -8.84
N TYR A 39 -8.64 -7.75 -8.00
CA TYR A 39 -7.33 -7.90 -7.37
C TYR A 39 -6.21 -8.20 -8.37
N ASP A 40 -6.26 -7.56 -9.53
CA ASP A 40 -5.40 -7.86 -10.68
C ASP A 40 -4.57 -6.67 -11.18
N GLY A 41 -4.77 -5.48 -10.63
CA GLY A 41 -4.05 -4.29 -11.06
C GLY A 41 -4.02 -3.19 -10.03
N ILE A 42 -3.29 -2.15 -10.35
CA ILE A 42 -3.17 -0.92 -9.55
C ILE A 42 -3.65 0.24 -10.40
N VAL A 43 -4.55 1.03 -9.83
CA VAL A 43 -5.20 2.16 -10.48
C VAL A 43 -4.90 3.45 -9.75
N LEU A 44 -4.85 4.57 -10.49
CA LEU A 44 -4.76 5.91 -9.94
C LEU A 44 -5.88 6.78 -10.48
N ARG A 45 -6.36 7.69 -9.63
CA ARG A 45 -7.18 8.84 -10.00
C ARG A 45 -6.50 10.12 -9.52
N ARG A 46 -6.67 11.23 -10.24
CA ARG A 46 -6.15 12.54 -9.84
C ARG A 46 -7.24 13.59 -9.94
N SER A 47 -7.28 14.50 -8.96
CA SER A 47 -8.15 15.67 -8.96
C SER A 47 -7.51 16.81 -8.17
N ASP A 48 -7.87 18.06 -8.51
CA ASP A 48 -7.49 19.27 -7.75
C ASP A 48 -8.24 19.40 -6.42
N SER A 49 -9.22 18.56 -6.19
CA SER A 49 -10.03 18.55 -4.97
C SER A 49 -10.33 17.11 -4.51
N LEU A 50 -10.44 16.94 -3.18
CA LEU A 50 -10.81 15.66 -2.61
C LEU A 50 -12.15 15.15 -3.15
N ALA A 51 -13.15 16.03 -3.23
CA ALA A 51 -14.48 15.66 -3.75
C ALA A 51 -14.46 15.25 -5.23
N GLY A 52 -13.57 15.84 -6.03
CA GLY A 52 -13.44 15.55 -7.46
C GLY A 52 -12.88 14.17 -7.78
N LEU A 53 -12.24 13.51 -6.81
CA LEU A 53 -11.73 12.15 -7.01
C LEU A 53 -12.82 11.12 -7.33
N ALA A 54 -14.07 11.36 -6.88
CA ALA A 54 -15.18 10.47 -7.16
C ALA A 54 -15.52 10.42 -8.67
N ASP A 55 -15.41 11.56 -9.35
CA ASP A 55 -15.74 11.73 -10.75
C ASP A 55 -14.49 11.68 -11.68
N ALA A 56 -13.30 11.58 -11.08
CA ALA A 56 -12.04 11.53 -11.83
C ALA A 56 -11.89 10.22 -12.60
N GLU A 57 -11.29 10.32 -13.78
CA GLU A 57 -10.93 9.15 -14.57
C GLU A 57 -9.97 8.24 -13.79
N GLU A 58 -10.24 6.95 -13.83
CA GLU A 58 -9.40 5.93 -13.23
C GLU A 58 -8.50 5.31 -14.29
N ILE A 59 -7.20 5.39 -14.08
CA ILE A 59 -6.19 4.88 -14.99
C ILE A 59 -5.48 3.69 -14.35
N GLU A 60 -5.49 2.54 -15.02
CA GLU A 60 -4.65 1.41 -14.63
C GLU A 60 -3.21 1.71 -15.01
N ILE A 61 -2.33 1.74 -13.99
CA ILE A 61 -0.91 2.06 -14.18
C ILE A 61 -0.02 0.82 -14.17
N TRP A 62 -0.52 -0.28 -13.65
CA TRP A 62 0.19 -1.56 -13.60
C TRP A 62 -0.80 -2.73 -13.50
N HIS A 63 -0.48 -3.85 -14.14
CA HIS A 63 -1.27 -5.08 -14.13
C HIS A 63 -0.43 -6.25 -13.62
N LYS A 64 -1.08 -7.20 -12.92
CA LYS A 64 -0.42 -8.38 -12.34
C LYS A 64 0.23 -9.28 -13.39
N HIS A 65 1.20 -10.06 -12.96
CA HIS A 65 1.80 -11.12 -13.77
C HIS A 65 0.84 -12.29 -14.02
N GLU A 66 1.14 -13.11 -15.02
CA GLU A 66 0.40 -14.34 -15.31
C GLU A 66 0.73 -15.47 -14.34
N SER A 67 1.96 -15.48 -13.76
CA SER A 67 2.47 -16.49 -12.83
C SER A 67 3.62 -15.95 -11.98
N GLY A 68 3.99 -16.67 -10.92
CA GLY A 68 5.04 -16.27 -9.99
C GLY A 68 4.69 -15.08 -9.11
N PRO A 69 5.68 -14.34 -8.60
CA PRO A 69 5.46 -13.17 -7.77
C PRO A 69 4.57 -12.12 -8.43
N MET A 70 3.68 -11.47 -7.63
CA MET A 70 2.75 -10.43 -8.09
C MET A 70 1.74 -10.91 -9.14
N SER A 71 1.38 -12.19 -9.13
CA SER A 71 0.39 -12.76 -10.06
C SER A 71 -0.98 -13.03 -9.45
N TYR A 72 -1.15 -12.77 -8.15
CA TYR A 72 -2.41 -12.99 -7.44
C TYR A 72 -2.57 -12.02 -6.26
N HIS A 73 -3.81 -11.71 -5.88
CA HIS A 73 -4.13 -10.90 -4.69
C HIS A 73 -3.34 -9.58 -4.62
N ILE A 74 -3.50 -8.73 -5.64
CA ILE A 74 -2.92 -7.38 -5.61
C ILE A 74 -3.78 -6.51 -4.70
N TRP A 75 -3.27 -6.20 -3.49
CA TRP A 75 -4.03 -5.60 -2.41
C TRP A 75 -3.38 -4.34 -1.84
N ALA A 76 -4.24 -3.48 -1.28
CA ALA A 76 -3.90 -2.34 -0.45
C ALA A 76 -2.74 -1.47 -0.99
N PRO A 77 -2.81 -0.99 -2.24
CA PRO A 77 -1.79 -0.09 -2.76
C PRO A 77 -1.84 1.27 -2.05
N GLU A 78 -0.68 1.80 -1.70
CA GLU A 78 -0.49 3.17 -1.22
C GLU A 78 0.51 3.92 -2.10
N LEU A 79 0.13 5.12 -2.55
CA LEU A 79 0.99 6.01 -3.32
C LEU A 79 1.76 6.94 -2.41
N HIS A 80 3.07 7.00 -2.55
CA HIS A 80 3.96 7.89 -1.79
C HIS A 80 4.92 8.62 -2.73
N TYR A 81 5.33 9.84 -2.35
CA TYR A 81 6.34 10.61 -3.04
C TYR A 81 7.55 10.80 -2.11
N LEU A 82 8.67 10.17 -2.45
CA LEU A 82 9.88 10.13 -1.63
C LEU A 82 11.09 10.46 -2.50
N ASN A 83 11.95 11.38 -2.05
CA ASN A 83 13.19 11.71 -2.75
C ASN A 83 12.97 12.03 -4.25
N ASP A 84 11.97 12.86 -4.54
CA ASP A 84 11.59 13.31 -5.88
C ASP A 84 11.15 12.21 -6.85
N CYS A 85 10.69 11.06 -6.32
CA CYS A 85 10.13 9.95 -7.09
C CYS A 85 8.83 9.43 -6.48
N TRP A 86 7.98 8.87 -7.32
CA TRP A 86 6.75 8.20 -6.90
C TRP A 86 6.99 6.72 -6.62
N TYR A 87 6.38 6.24 -5.57
CA TYR A 87 6.40 4.83 -5.19
C TYR A 87 5.00 4.34 -4.88
N ILE A 88 4.72 3.10 -5.24
CA ILE A 88 3.54 2.38 -4.76
C ILE A 88 4.02 1.17 -3.97
N TYR A 89 3.54 1.11 -2.72
CA TYR A 89 3.70 -0.04 -1.84
C TYR A 89 2.38 -0.82 -1.86
N PHE A 90 2.45 -2.12 -2.09
CA PHE A 90 1.27 -2.98 -2.17
C PHE A 90 1.59 -4.41 -1.72
N ALA A 91 0.57 -5.18 -1.42
CA ALA A 91 0.70 -6.60 -1.15
C ALA A 91 0.35 -7.42 -2.40
N GLY A 92 1.09 -8.49 -2.64
CA GLY A 92 0.85 -9.40 -3.74
C GLY A 92 1.15 -10.84 -3.37
N GLY A 93 0.42 -11.75 -3.98
CA GLY A 93 0.61 -13.20 -3.89
C GLY A 93 1.12 -13.81 -5.18
N GLU A 94 1.21 -15.12 -5.18
CA GLU A 94 1.62 -15.93 -6.32
C GLU A 94 0.48 -16.85 -6.74
N LYS A 95 0.27 -17.05 -8.02
CA LYS A 95 -0.78 -17.94 -8.54
C LYS A 95 -0.60 -19.38 -8.07
N GLU A 96 0.64 -19.79 -7.89
CA GLU A 96 1.05 -21.11 -7.44
C GLU A 96 0.87 -21.31 -5.94
N ASP A 97 0.93 -20.21 -5.15
CA ASP A 97 0.66 -20.17 -3.72
C ASP A 97 -0.02 -18.82 -3.39
N VAL A 98 -1.33 -18.78 -3.53
CA VAL A 98 -2.12 -17.54 -3.45
C VAL A 98 -2.06 -16.83 -2.09
N TRP A 99 -1.68 -17.57 -1.04
CA TRP A 99 -1.52 -17.03 0.32
C TRP A 99 -0.08 -16.68 0.69
N ASN A 100 0.86 -16.86 -0.23
CA ASN A 100 2.23 -16.35 -0.08
C ASN A 100 2.27 -14.84 -0.31
N ILE A 101 1.53 -14.10 0.51
CA ILE A 101 1.40 -12.64 0.42
C ILE A 101 2.64 -11.97 0.97
N ARG A 102 3.23 -11.10 0.17
CA ARG A 102 4.42 -10.32 0.50
C ARG A 102 4.28 -8.87 0.02
N PRO A 103 5.01 -7.92 0.62
CA PRO A 103 5.02 -6.55 0.18
C PRO A 103 5.92 -6.37 -1.05
N TYR A 104 5.44 -5.56 -1.99
CA TYR A 104 6.13 -5.22 -3.23
C TYR A 104 6.16 -3.71 -3.44
N VAL A 105 7.05 -3.26 -4.31
CA VAL A 105 7.29 -1.85 -4.58
C VAL A 105 7.36 -1.59 -6.08
N LEU A 106 6.62 -0.58 -6.55
CA LEU A 106 6.77 0.04 -7.86
C LEU A 106 7.38 1.42 -7.71
N GLU A 107 8.16 1.84 -8.72
CA GLU A 107 8.80 3.16 -8.81
C GLU A 107 8.40 3.84 -10.12
N CYS A 108 8.05 5.13 -10.05
CA CYS A 108 7.92 6.00 -11.22
C CYS A 108 8.78 7.26 -11.03
N LYS A 109 9.73 7.48 -11.94
CA LYS A 109 10.64 8.62 -11.94
C LYS A 109 10.12 9.80 -12.73
N ASP A 110 9.02 9.61 -13.46
CA ASP A 110 8.39 10.68 -14.21
C ASP A 110 7.64 11.63 -13.26
N GLU A 111 7.52 12.88 -13.66
CA GLU A 111 6.84 13.91 -12.88
C GLU A 111 5.35 13.57 -12.67
N ASP A 112 4.69 13.04 -13.69
CA ASP A 112 3.27 12.65 -13.65
C ASP A 112 3.13 11.14 -13.45
N PRO A 113 2.66 10.66 -12.28
CA PRO A 113 2.50 9.23 -12.01
C PRO A 113 1.33 8.59 -12.78
N ILE A 114 0.41 9.38 -13.34
CA ILE A 114 -0.74 8.88 -14.12
C ILE A 114 -0.29 8.41 -15.50
N THR A 115 0.59 9.16 -16.15
CA THR A 115 1.07 8.89 -17.50
C THR A 115 2.50 8.35 -17.53
N GLY A 116 3.15 8.35 -16.38
CA GLY A 116 4.54 7.94 -16.23
C GLY A 116 4.76 6.44 -16.36
N THR A 117 6.00 6.06 -16.48
CA THR A 117 6.43 4.66 -16.59
C THR A 117 6.72 4.09 -15.20
N TRP A 118 6.00 3.05 -14.85
CA TRP A 118 6.20 2.33 -13.59
C TRP A 118 7.16 1.15 -13.76
N THR A 119 8.13 1.08 -12.87
CA THR A 119 9.16 0.03 -12.83
C THR A 119 9.01 -0.79 -11.56
N GLU A 120 9.04 -2.11 -11.70
CA GLU A 120 9.02 -3.02 -10.56
C GLU A 120 10.38 -3.04 -9.85
N LEU A 121 10.42 -2.68 -8.56
CA LEU A 121 11.58 -2.89 -7.71
C LEU A 121 11.56 -4.28 -7.05
N GLY A 122 10.43 -4.97 -7.19
CA GLY A 122 10.21 -6.30 -6.65
C GLY A 122 9.77 -6.30 -5.18
N LYS A 123 10.01 -7.43 -4.51
CA LYS A 123 9.67 -7.62 -3.09
C LYS A 123 10.46 -6.65 -2.22
N MET A 124 9.77 -6.04 -1.23
CA MET A 124 10.43 -5.24 -0.19
C MET A 124 11.53 -6.05 0.49
N LYS A 125 12.72 -5.45 0.64
CA LYS A 125 13.90 -6.09 1.20
C LYS A 125 14.05 -5.73 2.67
N ARG A 126 14.36 -6.72 3.48
CA ARG A 126 14.71 -6.53 4.89
C ARG A 126 16.13 -5.95 5.03
N ALA A 127 16.47 -5.47 6.23
CA ALA A 127 17.85 -5.12 6.57
C ALA A 127 18.78 -6.35 6.55
N ASP A 128 20.07 -6.14 6.35
CA ASP A 128 21.02 -7.25 6.17
C ASP A 128 21.13 -8.13 7.44
N GLU A 129 20.95 -7.52 8.64
CA GLU A 129 20.98 -8.24 9.91
C GLU A 129 19.60 -8.76 10.37
N ASP A 130 18.54 -8.51 9.58
CA ASP A 130 17.18 -8.93 9.91
C ASP A 130 16.87 -10.29 9.29
N GLU A 131 16.60 -11.28 10.13
CA GLU A 131 16.23 -12.63 9.70
C GLU A 131 14.70 -12.88 9.73
N PHE A 132 13.90 -11.89 10.14
CA PHE A 132 12.49 -12.08 10.49
C PHE A 132 11.52 -11.40 9.54
N SER A 133 11.83 -10.16 9.09
CA SER A 133 10.91 -9.37 8.27
C SER A 133 10.59 -10.05 6.95
N PHE A 134 9.29 -10.05 6.60
CA PHE A 134 8.74 -10.56 5.34
C PHE A 134 8.91 -12.07 5.11
N GLU A 135 9.11 -12.84 6.16
CA GLU A 135 9.16 -14.31 6.09
C GLU A 135 7.75 -14.95 6.13
N ALA A 136 6.81 -14.29 6.80
CA ALA A 136 5.42 -14.73 6.86
C ALA A 136 4.49 -13.89 5.99
N PHE A 137 3.20 -14.15 6.06
CA PHE A 137 2.13 -13.35 5.42
C PHE A 137 2.23 -11.89 5.86
N SER A 138 2.64 -11.01 4.95
CA SER A 138 2.99 -9.62 5.22
C SER A 138 2.26 -8.69 4.24
N LEU A 139 1.59 -7.64 4.74
CA LEU A 139 0.75 -6.75 3.94
C LEU A 139 0.51 -5.39 4.62
N ASP A 140 -0.35 -4.58 4.01
CA ASP A 140 -0.90 -3.32 4.53
C ASP A 140 0.20 -2.37 5.02
N ALA A 141 1.17 -2.14 4.16
CA ALA A 141 2.31 -1.31 4.49
C ALA A 141 2.04 0.16 4.22
N THR A 142 2.55 1.01 5.09
CA THR A 142 2.60 2.46 4.89
C THR A 142 4.00 3.01 5.12
N VAL A 143 4.28 4.19 4.55
CA VAL A 143 5.54 4.90 4.70
C VAL A 143 5.28 6.31 5.22
N PHE A 144 6.12 6.77 6.12
CA PHE A 144 6.09 8.16 6.58
C PHE A 144 7.51 8.68 6.87
N GLU A 145 7.65 10.00 6.87
CA GLU A 145 8.88 10.68 7.25
C GLU A 145 8.77 11.22 8.68
N ALA A 146 9.82 11.01 9.46
CA ALA A 146 9.99 11.62 10.76
C ALA A 146 11.48 11.92 11.01
N ALA A 147 11.76 13.14 11.48
CA ALA A 147 13.13 13.61 11.77
C ALA A 147 14.12 13.40 10.61
N GLY A 148 13.69 13.62 9.37
CA GLY A 148 14.50 13.47 8.16
C GLY A 148 14.84 12.03 7.79
N LYS A 149 14.07 11.09 8.28
CA LYS A 149 14.21 9.65 8.01
C LYS A 149 12.88 9.09 7.54
N HIS A 150 12.93 8.12 6.64
CA HIS A 150 11.75 7.36 6.23
C HIS A 150 11.60 6.09 7.06
N TYR A 151 10.37 5.79 7.43
CA TYR A 151 9.99 4.61 8.16
C TYR A 151 8.95 3.82 7.40
N TYR A 152 9.06 2.51 7.45
CA TYR A 152 8.13 1.55 6.88
C TYR A 152 7.39 0.84 8.01
N VAL A 153 6.06 0.85 7.97
CA VAL A 153 5.20 0.12 8.92
C VAL A 153 4.40 -0.89 8.15
N TRP A 154 4.30 -2.12 8.64
CA TRP A 154 3.55 -3.20 7.97
C TRP A 154 2.93 -4.15 8.98
N ALA A 155 1.91 -4.89 8.52
CA ALA A 155 1.36 -6.02 9.25
C ALA A 155 2.03 -7.31 8.82
N GLU A 156 2.40 -8.17 9.79
CA GLU A 156 2.93 -9.50 9.52
C GLU A 156 2.39 -10.51 10.52
N LYS A 157 1.99 -11.69 10.01
CA LYS A 157 1.51 -12.77 10.86
C LYS A 157 2.66 -13.46 11.57
N VAL A 158 2.47 -13.72 12.85
CA VAL A 158 3.41 -14.50 13.66
C VAL A 158 2.78 -15.83 13.98
N GLY A 159 3.46 -16.92 13.58
CA GLY A 159 2.92 -18.27 13.64
C GLY A 159 3.38 -19.07 14.85
N VAL A 160 3.08 -18.65 16.09
CA VAL A 160 3.24 -19.50 17.27
C VAL A 160 1.89 -19.63 17.95
N GLY A 161 1.31 -20.83 17.91
CA GLY A 161 -0.03 -21.07 18.45
C GLY A 161 -1.13 -20.44 17.59
N ARG A 162 -1.97 -19.58 18.19
CA ARG A 162 -2.94 -18.78 17.43
C ARG A 162 -2.19 -17.71 16.63
N GLN A 163 -2.33 -17.71 15.31
CA GLN A 163 -1.75 -16.67 14.46
C GLN A 163 -2.37 -15.30 14.77
N VAL A 164 -1.53 -14.31 14.96
CA VAL A 164 -1.92 -12.91 15.10
C VAL A 164 -1.15 -12.06 14.09
N SER A 165 -1.78 -11.01 13.56
CA SER A 165 -1.09 -10.01 12.76
C SER A 165 -0.55 -8.94 13.70
N ASN A 166 0.77 -8.86 13.78
CA ASN A 166 1.45 -7.78 14.50
C ASN A 166 1.74 -6.62 13.55
N LEU A 167 1.87 -5.41 14.10
CA LEU A 167 2.42 -4.29 13.37
C LEU A 167 3.89 -4.10 13.74
N TYR A 168 4.72 -3.98 12.71
CA TYR A 168 6.14 -3.75 12.83
C TYR A 168 6.53 -2.42 12.20
N ILE A 169 7.65 -1.86 12.64
CA ILE A 169 8.26 -0.65 12.10
C ILE A 169 9.76 -0.85 11.92
N ALA A 170 10.31 -0.28 10.86
CA ALA A 170 11.76 -0.17 10.65
C ALA A 170 12.11 1.12 9.90
N GLU A 171 13.33 1.65 10.14
CA GLU A 171 13.90 2.74 9.32
C GLU A 171 14.22 2.18 7.93
N MET A 172 13.97 2.98 6.89
CA MET A 172 14.30 2.63 5.51
C MET A 172 15.71 3.10 5.14
N GLU A 173 16.46 2.27 4.43
CA GLU A 173 17.73 2.63 3.78
C GLU A 173 17.47 3.31 2.44
N ARG A 174 16.54 2.74 1.69
CA ARG A 174 16.05 3.23 0.41
C ARG A 174 14.61 2.74 0.18
N PRO A 175 13.89 3.23 -0.82
CA PRO A 175 12.46 2.94 -0.97
C PRO A 175 12.09 1.45 -1.05
N ASP A 176 13.00 0.58 -1.47
CA ASP A 176 12.77 -0.87 -1.58
C ASP A 176 13.51 -1.71 -0.51
N LYS A 177 14.15 -1.07 0.50
CA LYS A 177 14.95 -1.79 1.50
C LYS A 177 14.89 -1.14 2.89
N LEU A 178 14.69 -1.98 3.90
CA LEU A 178 14.84 -1.59 5.30
C LEU A 178 16.32 -1.41 5.67
N LYS A 179 16.58 -0.49 6.59
CA LYS A 179 17.90 -0.20 7.16
C LYS A 179 18.11 -0.90 8.51
N THR A 180 17.06 -0.96 9.31
CA THR A 180 17.11 -1.52 10.66
C THR A 180 16.31 -2.81 10.74
N VAL A 181 16.66 -3.65 11.71
CA VAL A 181 15.85 -4.79 12.11
C VAL A 181 14.45 -4.31 12.51
N GLN A 182 13.45 -5.12 12.27
CA GLN A 182 12.07 -4.83 12.66
C GLN A 182 11.93 -4.59 14.16
N VAL A 183 11.09 -3.64 14.52
CA VAL A 183 10.67 -3.39 15.89
C VAL A 183 9.18 -3.65 15.99
N LEU A 184 8.75 -4.45 16.96
CA LEU A 184 7.34 -4.67 17.24
C LEU A 184 6.70 -3.36 17.73
N LEU A 185 5.77 -2.84 16.95
CA LEU A 185 5.04 -1.62 17.28
C LEU A 185 3.83 -1.92 18.15
N THR A 186 3.02 -2.91 17.75
CA THR A 186 1.86 -3.36 18.52
C THR A 186 1.44 -4.76 18.12
N THR A 187 0.74 -5.43 19.02
CA THR A 187 0.09 -6.73 18.80
C THR A 187 -1.39 -6.62 19.16
N PRO A 188 -2.29 -7.37 18.50
CA PRO A 188 -3.70 -7.41 18.88
C PRO A 188 -3.86 -7.87 20.32
N ASP A 189 -4.36 -6.99 21.21
CA ASP A 189 -4.50 -7.26 22.63
C ASP A 189 -5.94 -7.22 23.12
N TYR A 190 -6.75 -6.33 22.54
CA TYR A 190 -8.17 -6.19 22.89
C TYR A 190 -9.03 -7.23 22.16
N ASP A 191 -10.15 -7.60 22.79
CA ASP A 191 -11.08 -8.57 22.21
C ASP A 191 -11.62 -8.19 20.84
N TRP A 192 -11.78 -6.91 20.55
CA TRP A 192 -12.25 -6.42 19.25
C TRP A 192 -11.17 -6.54 18.17
N GLU A 193 -9.89 -6.43 18.52
CA GLU A 193 -8.75 -6.62 17.61
C GLU A 193 -8.54 -8.08 17.23
N ARG A 194 -9.05 -9.00 18.04
CA ARG A 194 -8.94 -10.45 17.86
C ARG A 194 -10.16 -11.08 17.19
N LYS A 195 -11.11 -10.24 16.76
CA LYS A 195 -12.33 -10.67 16.06
C LYS A 195 -12.16 -10.47 14.57
N GLY A 196 -12.19 -11.56 13.84
CA GLY A 196 -12.09 -11.56 12.40
C GLY A 196 -11.69 -12.92 11.88
N PHE A 197 -11.89 -13.13 10.61
CA PHE A 197 -11.61 -14.42 9.98
C PHE A 197 -10.09 -14.68 9.86
N TRP A 198 -9.29 -13.61 9.85
CA TRP A 198 -7.85 -13.64 9.57
C TRP A 198 -6.99 -12.85 10.58
N VAL A 199 -7.50 -12.62 11.76
CA VAL A 199 -6.76 -11.93 12.83
C VAL A 199 -5.81 -12.88 13.54
#